data_60f8f5c7c42f0cee0ad242c84c0f61cc
#
_entry.id   60f8f5c7c42f0cee0ad242c84c0f61cc
#
_cell.length_a   1.000
_cell.length_b   1.000
_cell.length_c   1.000
_cell.angle_alpha   90.00
_cell.angle_beta   90.00
_cell.angle_gamma   90.00
#
_symmetry.space_group_name_H-M   'P 1'
#
loop_
_entity.id
_entity.type
_entity.pdbx_description
1 polymer ?
#
loop_
_entity_poly.entity_id
_entity_poly.type
_entity_poly.pdbx_seq_one_letter_code
_entity_poly.pdbx_strand_id
1 'polypeptide(L)'
;MMYRILIVEDDPSIAAGLSYALEKEGYFVTQCRSVAEAFEVSEAVHFDLAVLGMQLPDGVGKEIGQKLQAEQTQVIYLTVVDDEDEIVHTLENGAADYVTKPFRMRELMVRIRRILNIKTEEQQVIRLGDAVIDANAGKVFVKDQQILLTALEYRLLLIFAENPSILLTREQLLERIWDISGDFVEDNTLTVYVKRLRKKLGDAVQISTVRGIGYRVDQ
;
A
#
# COMPACT_ATOMS: atom_id res chain seq x y z
N MET A 1 -12.00 14.95 7.40
CA MET A 1 -12.55 14.20 8.57
C MET A 1 -11.37 13.56 9.26
N MET A 2 -11.23 13.66 10.57
CA MET A 2 -10.12 13.03 11.30
C MET A 2 -10.62 11.70 11.86
N TYR A 3 -10.03 10.59 11.43
CA TYR A 3 -10.40 9.24 11.85
C TYR A 3 -9.86 8.93 13.24
N ARG A 4 -10.66 8.23 14.03
CA ARG A 4 -10.31 7.72 15.36
C ARG A 4 -10.01 6.24 15.29
N ILE A 5 -8.83 5.84 15.71
CA ILE A 5 -8.36 4.46 15.64
C ILE A 5 -8.08 3.95 17.05
N LEU A 6 -8.67 2.82 17.38
CA LEU A 6 -8.37 2.06 18.58
C LEU A 6 -7.28 1.04 18.29
N ILE A 7 -6.27 0.97 19.14
CA ILE A 7 -5.27 -0.11 19.16
C ILE A 7 -5.46 -0.89 20.46
N VAL A 8 -5.61 -2.21 20.35
CA VAL A 8 -5.63 -3.10 21.52
C VAL A 8 -4.51 -4.13 21.31
N GLU A 9 -3.40 -3.94 21.99
CA GLU A 9 -2.18 -4.73 21.80
C GLU A 9 -1.39 -4.72 23.11
N ASP A 10 -1.04 -5.89 23.60
CA ASP A 10 -0.32 -6.07 24.87
C ASP A 10 1.20 -5.88 24.73
N ASP A 11 1.77 -6.15 23.54
CA ASP A 11 3.17 -5.86 23.25
C ASP A 11 3.41 -4.35 23.13
N PRO A 12 4.16 -3.75 24.09
CA PRO A 12 4.36 -2.30 24.11
C PRO A 12 5.15 -1.78 22.90
N SER A 13 6.01 -2.61 22.29
CA SER A 13 6.81 -2.22 21.13
C SER A 13 5.96 -2.15 19.89
N ILE A 14 5.05 -3.12 19.71
CA ILE A 14 4.10 -3.15 18.60
C ILE A 14 3.10 -1.99 18.75
N ALA A 15 2.51 -1.82 19.94
CA ALA A 15 1.56 -0.76 20.22
C ALA A 15 2.15 0.64 19.98
N ALA A 16 3.36 0.90 20.49
CA ALA A 16 4.05 2.17 20.29
C ALA A 16 4.39 2.43 18.82
N GLY A 17 4.86 1.41 18.10
CA GLY A 17 5.17 1.51 16.68
C GLY A 17 3.93 1.82 15.82
N LEU A 18 2.81 1.17 16.12
CA LEU A 18 1.52 1.40 15.48
C LEU A 18 1.01 2.82 15.76
N SER A 19 1.01 3.25 17.02
CA SER A 19 0.59 4.60 17.37
C SER A 19 1.40 5.66 16.65
N TYR A 20 2.72 5.55 16.72
CA TYR A 20 3.59 6.52 16.04
C TYR A 20 3.30 6.62 14.54
N ALA A 21 3.15 5.46 13.87
CA ALA A 21 2.86 5.42 12.44
C ALA A 21 1.50 6.05 12.09
N LEU A 22 0.47 5.76 12.88
CA LEU A 22 -0.88 6.26 12.69
C LEU A 22 -1.00 7.75 13.01
N GLU A 23 -0.43 8.21 14.12
CA GLU A 23 -0.41 9.62 14.51
C GLU A 23 0.34 10.49 13.50
N LYS A 24 1.43 9.97 12.93
CA LYS A 24 2.17 10.63 11.85
C LYS A 24 1.34 10.84 10.59
N GLU A 25 0.37 9.97 10.33
CA GLU A 25 -0.60 10.12 9.22
C GLU A 25 -1.83 10.99 9.60
N GLY A 26 -1.85 11.55 10.81
CA GLY A 26 -2.89 12.48 11.26
C GLY A 26 -4.14 11.80 11.84
N TYR A 27 -4.05 10.53 12.25
CA TYR A 27 -5.14 9.84 12.95
C TYR A 27 -5.13 10.14 14.44
N PHE A 28 -6.31 10.15 15.06
CA PHE A 28 -6.42 10.11 16.51
C PHE A 28 -6.33 8.68 17.00
N VAL A 29 -5.34 8.38 17.81
CA VAL A 29 -5.06 7.03 18.30
C VAL A 29 -5.37 6.92 19.78
N THR A 30 -6.10 5.87 20.14
CA THR A 30 -6.30 5.44 21.52
C THR A 30 -5.68 4.07 21.68
N GLN A 31 -4.83 3.88 22.69
CA GLN A 31 -4.19 2.61 23.00
C GLN A 31 -4.82 1.98 24.23
N CYS A 32 -5.10 0.68 24.13
CA CYS A 32 -5.47 -0.21 25.23
C CYS A 32 -4.55 -1.44 25.22
N ARG A 33 -4.35 -2.05 26.37
CA ARG A 33 -3.50 -3.25 26.52
C ARG A 33 -4.28 -4.50 26.86
N SER A 34 -5.58 -4.37 27.06
CA SER A 34 -6.46 -5.45 27.50
C SER A 34 -7.84 -5.33 26.89
N VAL A 35 -8.59 -6.42 26.90
CA VAL A 35 -9.98 -6.45 26.47
C VAL A 35 -10.83 -5.54 27.37
N ALA A 36 -10.60 -5.55 28.69
CA ALA A 36 -11.34 -4.75 29.65
C ALA A 36 -11.17 -3.24 29.40
N GLU A 37 -9.93 -2.77 29.21
CA GLU A 37 -9.66 -1.36 28.86
C GLU A 37 -10.36 -0.95 27.55
N ALA A 38 -10.34 -1.84 26.55
CA ALA A 38 -10.98 -1.57 25.26
C ALA A 38 -12.49 -1.47 25.37
N PHE A 39 -13.13 -2.30 26.19
CA PHE A 39 -14.56 -2.19 26.49
C PHE A 39 -14.90 -0.85 27.14
N GLU A 40 -14.16 -0.46 28.20
CA GLU A 40 -14.37 0.80 28.91
C GLU A 40 -14.28 2.01 27.98
N VAL A 41 -13.22 2.08 27.17
CA VAL A 41 -13.01 3.20 26.27
C VAL A 41 -14.05 3.23 25.15
N SER A 42 -14.49 2.08 24.64
CA SER A 42 -15.50 1.99 23.58
C SER A 42 -16.90 2.38 24.02
N GLU A 43 -17.18 2.44 25.32
CA GLU A 43 -18.45 2.99 25.82
C GLU A 43 -18.54 4.52 25.68
N ALA A 44 -17.39 5.19 25.76
CA ALA A 44 -17.31 6.64 25.73
C ALA A 44 -16.98 7.22 24.37
N VAL A 45 -16.31 6.45 23.51
CA VAL A 45 -15.74 6.93 22.25
C VAL A 45 -16.08 5.96 21.10
N HIS A 46 -16.68 6.50 20.05
CA HIS A 46 -16.85 5.76 18.79
C HIS A 46 -15.53 5.80 17.98
N PHE A 47 -15.15 4.67 17.42
CA PHE A 47 -13.97 4.51 16.58
C PHE A 47 -14.36 4.19 15.13
N ASP A 48 -13.59 4.71 14.19
CA ASP A 48 -13.78 4.40 12.77
C ASP A 48 -13.11 3.06 12.41
N LEU A 49 -12.01 2.73 13.10
CA LEU A 49 -11.26 1.49 12.93
C LEU A 49 -10.64 1.03 14.25
N ALA A 50 -10.58 -0.27 14.43
CA ALA A 50 -9.86 -0.91 15.53
C ALA A 50 -8.82 -1.91 14.99
N VAL A 51 -7.61 -1.86 15.54
CA VAL A 51 -6.53 -2.83 15.31
C VAL A 51 -6.37 -3.63 16.59
N LEU A 52 -6.74 -4.91 16.56
CA LEU A 52 -6.92 -5.74 17.73
C LEU A 52 -5.96 -6.93 17.74
N GLY A 53 -5.14 -7.07 18.77
CA GLY A 53 -4.45 -8.32 19.05
C GLY A 53 -5.47 -9.45 19.29
N MET A 54 -5.28 -10.59 18.63
CA MET A 54 -6.18 -11.74 18.79
C MET A 54 -6.07 -12.33 20.22
N GLN A 55 -4.86 -12.47 20.74
CA GLN A 55 -4.58 -12.94 22.10
C GLN A 55 -4.16 -11.77 22.97
N LEU A 56 -4.85 -11.55 24.07
CA LEU A 56 -4.63 -10.47 25.04
C LEU A 56 -4.54 -11.08 26.45
N PRO A 57 -3.94 -10.38 27.42
CA PRO A 57 -3.70 -10.93 28.76
C PRO A 57 -4.95 -11.36 29.52
N ASP A 58 -6.09 -10.74 29.23
CA ASP A 58 -7.37 -10.92 29.92
C ASP A 58 -8.47 -11.54 29.05
N GLY A 59 -8.16 -11.92 27.79
CA GLY A 59 -9.16 -12.53 26.91
C GLY A 59 -8.75 -12.57 25.45
N VAL A 60 -9.75 -12.73 24.59
CA VAL A 60 -9.57 -12.81 23.14
C VAL A 60 -10.06 -11.52 22.50
N GLY A 61 -9.24 -10.89 21.66
CA GLY A 61 -9.60 -9.66 20.94
C GLY A 61 -10.87 -9.77 20.10
N LYS A 62 -11.28 -10.99 19.76
CA LYS A 62 -12.54 -11.26 19.05
C LYS A 62 -13.78 -10.82 19.82
N GLU A 63 -13.76 -10.86 21.16
CA GLU A 63 -14.90 -10.45 21.99
C GLU A 63 -15.18 -8.96 21.84
N ILE A 64 -14.16 -8.12 21.98
CA ILE A 64 -14.30 -6.67 21.75
C ILE A 64 -14.54 -6.35 20.27
N GLY A 65 -13.95 -7.12 19.35
CA GLY A 65 -14.14 -6.94 17.92
C GLY A 65 -15.57 -7.12 17.49
N GLN A 66 -16.30 -8.10 18.01
CA GLN A 66 -17.73 -8.31 17.72
C GLN A 66 -18.59 -7.13 18.17
N LYS A 67 -18.34 -6.57 19.37
CA LYS A 67 -19.02 -5.36 19.85
C LYS A 67 -18.78 -4.18 18.90
N LEU A 68 -17.51 -3.91 18.59
CA LEU A 68 -17.11 -2.79 17.74
C LEU A 68 -17.69 -2.91 16.32
N GLN A 69 -17.73 -4.11 15.76
CA GLN A 69 -18.37 -4.36 14.46
C GLN A 69 -19.88 -4.10 14.47
N ALA A 70 -20.55 -4.48 15.57
CA ALA A 70 -21.98 -4.16 15.74
C ALA A 70 -22.24 -2.64 15.79
N GLU A 71 -21.25 -1.86 16.20
CA GLU A 71 -21.24 -0.40 16.22
C GLU A 71 -20.70 0.23 14.92
N GLN A 72 -20.53 -0.58 13.86
CA GLN A 72 -20.02 -0.18 12.53
C GLN A 72 -18.53 0.23 12.51
N THR A 73 -17.76 -0.06 13.53
CA THR A 73 -16.30 0.09 13.54
C THR A 73 -15.66 -0.97 12.64
N GLN A 74 -14.77 -0.57 11.77
CA GLN A 74 -13.97 -1.50 10.97
C GLN A 74 -12.93 -2.20 11.86
N VAL A 75 -12.75 -3.51 11.72
CA VAL A 75 -11.86 -4.27 12.61
C VAL A 75 -10.78 -5.00 11.80
N ILE A 76 -9.53 -4.80 12.19
CA ILE A 76 -8.36 -5.57 11.73
C ILE A 76 -7.85 -6.39 12.90
N TYR A 77 -7.70 -7.70 12.71
CA TYR A 77 -7.08 -8.55 13.72
C TYR A 77 -5.58 -8.76 13.45
N LEU A 78 -4.77 -8.65 14.52
CA LEU A 78 -3.36 -9.00 14.53
C LEU A 78 -3.15 -10.32 15.27
N THR A 79 -2.55 -11.32 14.66
CA THR A 79 -2.40 -12.64 15.25
C THR A 79 -1.06 -13.27 14.91
N VAL A 80 -0.64 -14.22 15.74
CA VAL A 80 0.50 -15.11 15.46
C VAL A 80 0.07 -16.41 14.77
N VAL A 81 -1.25 -16.65 14.70
CA VAL A 81 -1.81 -17.86 14.07
C VAL A 81 -2.00 -17.60 12.58
N ASP A 82 -1.56 -18.52 11.76
CA ASP A 82 -1.57 -18.50 10.30
C ASP A 82 -2.42 -19.68 9.76
N ASP A 83 -3.45 -20.06 10.52
CA ASP A 83 -4.42 -21.08 10.14
C ASP A 83 -5.43 -20.50 9.15
N GLU A 84 -5.46 -21.08 7.95
CA GLU A 84 -6.29 -20.61 6.85
C GLU A 84 -7.79 -20.66 7.19
N ASP A 85 -8.23 -21.70 7.90
CA ASP A 85 -9.64 -21.89 8.28
C ASP A 85 -10.07 -20.79 9.29
N GLU A 86 -9.19 -20.44 10.26
CA GLU A 86 -9.45 -19.38 11.22
C GLU A 86 -9.48 -18.00 10.56
N ILE A 87 -8.59 -17.75 9.60
CA ILE A 87 -8.56 -16.51 8.81
C ILE A 87 -9.87 -16.35 8.04
N VAL A 88 -10.27 -17.37 7.28
CA VAL A 88 -11.50 -17.36 6.48
C VAL A 88 -12.72 -17.13 7.38
N HIS A 89 -12.84 -17.90 8.46
CA HIS A 89 -13.95 -17.77 9.41
C HIS A 89 -14.01 -16.36 10.04
N THR A 90 -12.88 -15.74 10.33
CA THR A 90 -12.83 -14.39 10.93
C THR A 90 -13.27 -13.32 9.93
N LEU A 91 -12.87 -13.45 8.66
CA LEU A 91 -13.28 -12.55 7.58
C LEU A 91 -14.78 -12.72 7.24
N GLU A 92 -15.30 -13.95 7.19
CA GLU A 92 -16.72 -14.23 6.97
C GLU A 92 -17.61 -13.65 8.08
N ASN A 93 -17.08 -13.54 9.31
CA ASN A 93 -17.78 -12.91 10.43
C ASN A 93 -17.66 -11.38 10.48
N GLY A 94 -17.26 -10.75 9.38
CA GLY A 94 -17.32 -9.31 9.19
C GLY A 94 -16.06 -8.53 9.56
N ALA A 95 -14.93 -9.20 9.84
CA ALA A 95 -13.66 -8.50 9.98
C ALA A 95 -13.28 -7.81 8.67
N ALA A 96 -12.76 -6.59 8.75
CA ALA A 96 -12.33 -5.84 7.57
C ALA A 96 -11.02 -6.39 6.99
N ASP A 97 -10.13 -6.92 7.86
CA ASP A 97 -8.90 -7.61 7.45
C ASP A 97 -8.32 -8.45 8.60
N TYR A 98 -7.33 -9.28 8.26
CA TYR A 98 -6.61 -10.16 9.17
C TYR A 98 -5.12 -10.12 8.81
N VAL A 99 -4.26 -9.86 9.79
CA VAL A 99 -2.83 -9.66 9.57
C VAL A 99 -2.01 -10.54 10.52
N THR A 100 -1.17 -11.38 9.96
CA THR A 100 -0.29 -12.25 10.73
C THR A 100 0.96 -11.52 11.23
N LYS A 101 1.37 -11.80 12.46
CA LYS A 101 2.64 -11.35 13.06
C LYS A 101 3.75 -12.35 12.68
N PRO A 102 4.96 -11.90 12.28
CA PRO A 102 5.38 -10.49 12.14
C PRO A 102 4.89 -9.84 10.84
N PHE A 103 4.48 -8.58 10.91
CA PHE A 103 4.01 -7.82 9.76
C PHE A 103 4.92 -6.62 9.46
N ARG A 104 4.81 -6.12 8.23
CA ARG A 104 5.49 -4.88 7.84
C ARG A 104 4.56 -3.69 8.08
N MET A 105 5.03 -2.70 8.84
CA MET A 105 4.25 -1.50 9.16
C MET A 105 3.67 -0.82 7.90
N ARG A 106 4.48 -0.67 6.85
CA ARG A 106 4.03 -0.07 5.59
C ARG A 106 2.86 -0.83 4.94
N GLU A 107 2.86 -2.15 5.01
CA GLU A 107 1.78 -2.98 4.49
C GLU A 107 0.49 -2.76 5.28
N LEU A 108 0.55 -2.80 6.61
CA LEU A 108 -0.60 -2.55 7.47
C LEU A 108 -1.20 -1.15 7.24
N MET A 109 -0.36 -0.13 7.08
CA MET A 109 -0.81 1.22 6.78
C MET A 109 -1.57 1.33 5.45
N VAL A 110 -1.15 0.58 4.42
CA VAL A 110 -1.88 0.51 3.13
C VAL A 110 -3.25 -0.13 3.33
N ARG A 111 -3.34 -1.20 4.11
CA ARG A 111 -4.61 -1.91 4.42
C ARG A 111 -5.57 -1.00 5.19
N ILE A 112 -5.08 -0.29 6.21
CA ILE A 112 -5.85 0.68 7.00
C ILE A 112 -6.44 1.77 6.11
N ARG A 113 -5.63 2.40 5.25
CA ARG A 113 -6.12 3.42 4.33
C ARG A 113 -7.21 2.91 3.39
N ARG A 114 -7.05 1.68 2.88
CA ARG A 114 -8.07 1.05 2.02
C ARG A 114 -9.39 0.81 2.75
N ILE A 115 -9.32 0.32 3.99
CA ILE A 115 -10.50 0.01 4.81
C ILE A 115 -11.26 1.29 5.17
N LEU A 116 -10.56 2.35 5.56
CA LEU A 116 -11.17 3.63 5.87
C LEU A 116 -11.68 4.39 4.64
N ASN A 117 -11.60 3.79 3.44
CA ASN A 117 -11.93 4.45 2.17
C ASN A 117 -11.28 5.84 2.05
N ILE A 118 -10.14 6.00 2.70
CA ILE A 118 -9.37 7.21 2.54
C ILE A 118 -8.88 7.18 1.09
N LYS A 119 -9.59 7.91 0.26
CA LYS A 119 -8.98 8.38 -0.97
C LYS A 119 -7.78 9.17 -0.49
N THR A 120 -6.63 8.55 -0.50
CA THR A 120 -5.40 9.28 -0.43
C THR A 120 -5.56 10.33 -1.51
N GLU A 121 -5.53 11.62 -1.16
CA GLU A 121 -5.36 12.70 -2.14
C GLU A 121 -4.01 12.56 -2.86
N GLU A 122 -3.17 11.70 -2.38
CA GLU A 122 -2.20 10.95 -3.13
C GLU A 122 -2.82 9.62 -3.66
N GLN A 123 -3.86 9.67 -4.50
CA GLN A 123 -3.70 8.92 -5.73
C GLN A 123 -2.36 9.41 -6.25
N GLN A 124 -1.32 8.62 -6.14
CA GLN A 124 -0.11 8.87 -6.92
C GLN A 124 -0.49 8.65 -8.38
N VAL A 125 -1.33 9.55 -8.85
CA VAL A 125 -1.58 9.75 -10.26
C VAL A 125 -0.37 10.54 -10.73
N ILE A 126 0.64 9.80 -11.14
CA ILE A 126 1.82 10.41 -11.72
C ILE A 126 1.44 10.77 -13.16
N ARG A 127 1.59 12.04 -13.51
CA ARG A 127 1.44 12.49 -14.88
C ARG A 127 2.80 12.53 -15.55
N LEU A 128 2.89 11.89 -16.72
CA LEU A 128 4.08 11.92 -17.56
C LEU A 128 3.64 12.22 -18.99
N GLY A 129 3.84 13.45 -19.42
CA GLY A 129 3.18 13.95 -20.63
C GLY A 129 1.65 13.84 -20.52
N ASP A 130 1.00 13.28 -21.53
CA ASP A 130 -0.44 13.01 -21.53
C ASP A 130 -0.81 11.65 -20.88
N ALA A 131 0.16 10.87 -20.42
CA ALA A 131 -0.11 9.63 -19.73
C ALA A 131 -0.41 9.88 -18.25
N VAL A 132 -1.41 9.16 -17.74
CA VAL A 132 -1.86 9.16 -16.36
C VAL A 132 -1.59 7.78 -15.77
N ILE A 133 -0.72 7.71 -14.77
CA ILE A 133 -0.31 6.47 -14.11
C ILE A 133 -0.96 6.42 -12.74
N ASP A 134 -1.86 5.49 -12.52
CA ASP A 134 -2.37 5.14 -11.19
C ASP A 134 -1.41 4.12 -10.57
N ALA A 135 -0.49 4.60 -9.75
CA ALA A 135 0.54 3.76 -9.14
C ALA A 135 -0.05 2.75 -8.13
N ASN A 136 -1.19 3.06 -7.52
CA ASN A 136 -1.85 2.18 -6.55
C ASN A 136 -2.59 1.04 -7.26
N ALA A 137 -3.26 1.33 -8.38
CA ALA A 137 -3.96 0.33 -9.16
C ALA A 137 -3.04 -0.40 -10.17
N GLY A 138 -1.80 0.07 -10.37
CA GLY A 138 -0.89 -0.46 -11.39
C GLY A 138 -1.41 -0.24 -12.82
N LYS A 139 -2.19 0.81 -13.06
CA LYS A 139 -2.84 1.09 -14.33
C LYS A 139 -2.29 2.34 -14.98
N VAL A 140 -2.26 2.32 -16.31
CA VAL A 140 -1.83 3.47 -17.11
C VAL A 140 -2.94 3.84 -18.10
N PHE A 141 -3.22 5.13 -18.22
CA PHE A 141 -4.24 5.66 -19.11
C PHE A 141 -3.63 6.72 -20.04
N VAL A 142 -4.07 6.73 -21.27
CA VAL A 142 -3.78 7.77 -22.26
C VAL A 142 -5.11 8.19 -22.88
N LYS A 143 -5.50 9.46 -22.77
CA LYS A 143 -6.80 9.97 -23.26
C LYS A 143 -7.98 9.11 -22.76
N ASP A 144 -7.99 8.81 -21.46
CA ASP A 144 -8.97 7.97 -20.75
C ASP A 144 -9.06 6.49 -21.20
N GLN A 145 -8.18 6.05 -22.10
CA GLN A 145 -8.06 4.64 -22.49
C GLN A 145 -6.96 3.96 -21.69
N GLN A 146 -7.29 2.81 -21.10
CA GLN A 146 -6.29 2.02 -20.38
C GLN A 146 -5.30 1.38 -21.35
N ILE A 147 -4.01 1.60 -21.10
CA ILE A 147 -2.91 0.99 -21.83
C ILE A 147 -2.40 -0.22 -21.06
N LEU A 148 -2.45 -1.39 -21.68
CA LEU A 148 -1.94 -2.62 -21.06
C LEU A 148 -0.43 -2.71 -21.23
N LEU A 149 0.29 -2.62 -20.11
CA LEU A 149 1.74 -2.79 -20.04
C LEU A 149 2.09 -4.12 -19.38
N THR A 150 3.20 -4.73 -19.81
CA THR A 150 3.82 -5.82 -19.06
C THR A 150 4.46 -5.27 -17.78
N ALA A 151 4.78 -6.14 -16.82
CA ALA A 151 5.40 -5.72 -15.56
C ALA A 151 6.70 -4.91 -15.77
N LEU A 152 7.54 -5.32 -16.73
CA LEU A 152 8.79 -4.61 -17.05
C LEU A 152 8.55 -3.28 -17.77
N GLU A 153 7.58 -3.20 -18.68
CA GLU A 153 7.20 -1.94 -19.35
C GLU A 153 6.63 -0.94 -18.34
N TYR A 154 5.81 -1.41 -17.40
CA TYR A 154 5.25 -0.59 -16.32
C TYR A 154 6.34 -0.05 -15.40
N ARG A 155 7.28 -0.90 -14.97
CA ARG A 155 8.42 -0.47 -14.14
C ARG A 155 9.29 0.56 -14.86
N LEU A 156 9.60 0.33 -16.12
CA LEU A 156 10.37 1.27 -16.91
C LEU A 156 9.67 2.63 -17.01
N LEU A 157 8.35 2.63 -17.18
CA LEU A 157 7.53 3.85 -17.18
C LEU A 157 7.58 4.58 -15.84
N LEU A 158 7.49 3.86 -14.71
CA LEU A 158 7.62 4.44 -13.37
C LEU A 158 8.98 5.08 -13.15
N ILE A 159 10.07 4.41 -13.55
CA ILE A 159 11.43 4.96 -13.43
C ILE A 159 11.53 6.29 -14.18
N PHE A 160 10.96 6.40 -15.38
CA PHE A 160 10.92 7.66 -16.11
C PHE A 160 10.05 8.70 -15.42
N ALA A 161 8.90 8.30 -14.88
CA ALA A 161 7.97 9.20 -14.21
C ALA A 161 8.51 9.77 -12.90
N GLU A 162 9.36 9.02 -12.20
CA GLU A 162 10.09 9.47 -11.01
C GLU A 162 11.29 10.38 -11.34
N ASN A 163 11.73 10.40 -12.60
CA ASN A 163 12.91 11.16 -13.03
C ASN A 163 12.60 11.99 -14.31
N PRO A 164 11.60 12.88 -14.26
CA PRO A 164 11.21 13.66 -15.43
C PRO A 164 12.35 14.59 -15.87
N SER A 165 12.59 14.66 -17.17
CA SER A 165 13.64 15.46 -17.82
C SER A 165 15.08 15.10 -17.44
N ILE A 166 15.27 14.02 -16.67
CA ILE A 166 16.61 13.53 -16.30
C ILE A 166 17.06 12.48 -17.31
N LEU A 167 18.30 12.62 -17.77
CA LEU A 167 18.94 11.59 -18.59
C LEU A 167 19.37 10.42 -17.70
N LEU A 168 18.76 9.26 -17.92
CA LEU A 168 19.09 8.02 -17.25
C LEU A 168 19.99 7.18 -18.14
N THR A 169 21.14 6.74 -17.59
CA THR A 169 22.04 5.86 -18.33
C THR A 169 21.45 4.46 -18.48
N ARG A 170 21.95 3.70 -19.44
CA ARG A 170 21.53 2.31 -19.63
C ARG A 170 21.77 1.46 -18.39
N GLU A 171 22.91 1.63 -17.75
CA GLU A 171 23.25 0.95 -16.50
C GLU A 171 22.28 1.28 -15.38
N GLN A 172 21.98 2.56 -15.16
CA GLN A 172 21.01 3.00 -14.15
C GLN A 172 19.60 2.43 -14.38
N LEU A 173 19.18 2.34 -15.63
CA LEU A 173 17.87 1.74 -15.97
C LEU A 173 17.88 0.23 -15.73
N LEU A 174 18.92 -0.46 -16.15
CA LEU A 174 19.07 -1.90 -15.94
C LEU A 174 19.12 -2.24 -14.45
N GLU A 175 19.93 -1.54 -13.66
CA GLU A 175 20.07 -1.73 -12.22
C GLU A 175 18.72 -1.59 -11.50
N ARG A 176 17.98 -0.51 -11.78
CA ARG A 176 16.66 -0.27 -11.16
C ARG A 176 15.58 -1.25 -11.61
N ILE A 177 15.64 -1.75 -12.83
CA ILE A 177 14.74 -2.81 -13.31
C ILE A 177 15.10 -4.13 -12.63
N TRP A 178 16.36 -4.34 -12.29
CA TRP A 178 16.93 -5.59 -11.79
C TRP A 178 16.73 -5.83 -10.30
N ASP A 179 16.88 -4.81 -9.46
CA ASP A 179 16.80 -4.88 -7.98
C ASP A 179 15.52 -5.58 -7.46
N ILE A 180 14.53 -5.82 -8.33
CA ILE A 180 13.23 -6.32 -7.93
C ILE A 180 12.87 -7.67 -8.58
N SER A 181 13.54 -8.10 -9.68
CA SER A 181 13.11 -9.29 -10.44
C SER A 181 14.06 -10.49 -10.35
N GLY A 182 15.28 -10.31 -9.86
CA GLY A 182 16.26 -11.43 -9.72
C GLY A 182 16.77 -12.05 -11.02
N ASP A 183 16.22 -11.67 -12.17
CA ASP A 183 16.59 -12.20 -13.47
C ASP A 183 17.47 -11.24 -14.27
N PHE A 184 18.52 -11.77 -14.88
CA PHE A 184 19.48 -11.05 -15.71
C PHE A 184 18.81 -10.46 -16.96
N VAL A 185 18.64 -9.13 -17.02
CA VAL A 185 18.16 -8.46 -18.23
C VAL A 185 19.35 -7.97 -19.04
N GLU A 186 19.57 -8.57 -20.20
CA GLU A 186 20.64 -8.14 -21.11
C GLU A 186 20.38 -6.74 -21.68
N ASP A 187 21.44 -6.01 -21.98
CA ASP A 187 21.39 -4.64 -22.54
C ASP A 187 20.51 -4.52 -23.80
N ASN A 188 20.51 -5.53 -24.66
CA ASN A 188 19.65 -5.60 -25.83
C ASN A 188 18.14 -5.61 -25.47
N THR A 189 17.80 -6.16 -24.34
CA THR A 189 16.43 -6.28 -23.84
C THR A 189 15.86 -4.91 -23.48
N LEU A 190 16.65 -4.01 -22.87
CA LEU A 190 16.23 -2.64 -22.55
C LEU A 190 15.77 -1.90 -23.80
N THR A 191 16.52 -2.01 -24.92
CA THR A 191 16.17 -1.36 -26.20
C THR A 191 14.80 -1.84 -26.71
N VAL A 192 14.52 -3.14 -26.57
CA VAL A 192 13.23 -3.72 -26.96
C VAL A 192 12.09 -3.19 -26.10
N TYR A 193 12.29 -3.10 -24.78
CA TYR A 193 11.25 -2.56 -23.87
C TYR A 193 10.97 -1.08 -24.12
N VAL A 194 12.00 -0.26 -24.30
CA VAL A 194 11.82 1.15 -24.66
C VAL A 194 11.05 1.28 -26.00
N LYS A 195 11.38 0.47 -27.01
CA LYS A 195 10.67 0.46 -28.29
C LYS A 195 9.19 0.07 -28.12
N ARG A 196 8.90 -0.97 -27.30
CA ARG A 196 7.52 -1.41 -27.03
C ARG A 196 6.75 -0.35 -26.27
N LEU A 197 7.36 0.26 -25.26
CA LEU A 197 6.77 1.32 -24.46
C LEU A 197 6.41 2.54 -25.33
N ARG A 198 7.32 3.00 -26.18
CA ARG A 198 7.05 4.06 -27.17
C ARG A 198 5.85 3.72 -28.06
N LYS A 199 5.80 2.48 -28.57
CA LYS A 199 4.69 2.04 -29.42
C LYS A 199 3.34 2.07 -28.71
N LYS A 200 3.30 1.71 -27.41
CA LYS A 200 2.07 1.65 -26.62
C LYS A 200 1.61 3.02 -26.14
N LEU A 201 2.54 3.91 -25.78
CA LEU A 201 2.24 5.26 -25.29
C LEU A 201 2.04 6.27 -26.43
N GLY A 202 2.55 5.98 -27.62
CA GLY A 202 2.47 6.89 -28.78
C GLY A 202 3.06 8.26 -28.48
N ASP A 203 2.37 9.29 -28.90
CA ASP A 203 2.78 10.69 -28.71
C ASP A 203 2.50 11.22 -27.29
N ALA A 204 1.81 10.43 -26.45
CA ALA A 204 1.47 10.85 -25.09
C ALA A 204 2.70 10.98 -24.18
N VAL A 205 3.77 10.22 -24.45
CA VAL A 205 5.04 10.29 -23.71
C VAL A 205 6.22 10.23 -24.68
N GLN A 206 6.97 11.31 -24.75
CA GLN A 206 8.14 11.38 -25.62
C GLN A 206 9.39 10.85 -24.89
N ILE A 207 9.77 9.62 -25.20
CA ILE A 207 11.01 9.03 -24.68
C ILE A 207 12.13 9.28 -25.70
N SER A 208 13.03 10.17 -25.39
CA SER A 208 14.19 10.53 -26.24
C SER A 208 15.35 9.58 -26.04
N THR A 209 16.10 9.28 -27.11
CA THR A 209 17.36 8.50 -27.02
C THR A 209 18.56 9.42 -27.12
N VAL A 210 19.43 9.39 -26.11
CA VAL A 210 20.76 10.01 -26.20
C VAL A 210 21.76 8.91 -26.56
N ARG A 211 22.21 8.95 -27.83
CA ARG A 211 23.07 7.88 -28.39
C ARG A 211 24.32 7.64 -27.54
N GLY A 212 24.58 6.38 -27.25
CA GLY A 212 25.73 5.94 -26.46
C GLY A 212 25.62 6.18 -24.95
N ILE A 213 24.53 6.82 -24.45
CA ILE A 213 24.38 7.14 -23.03
C ILE A 213 23.12 6.48 -22.44
N GLY A 214 21.93 6.81 -22.97
CA GLY A 214 20.71 6.29 -22.36
C GLY A 214 19.42 6.92 -22.91
N TYR A 215 18.46 7.13 -22.03
CA TYR A 215 17.12 7.61 -22.38
C TYR A 215 16.66 8.73 -21.44
N ARG A 216 15.82 9.61 -21.95
CA ARG A 216 15.19 10.71 -21.19
C ARG A 216 13.74 10.87 -21.63
N VAL A 217 12.87 11.22 -20.71
CA VAL A 217 11.51 11.65 -21.03
C VAL A 217 11.45 13.15 -20.80
N ASP A 218 11.11 13.86 -21.85
CA ASP A 218 10.89 15.31 -21.80
C ASP A 218 9.39 15.57 -21.47
N GLN A 219 9.14 16.50 -20.55
CA GLN A 219 7.79 16.96 -20.19
C GLN A 219 7.34 18.06 -21.14
#